data_bdd7cf26d3f5498f7c161122c7337b82
#
_entry.id   bdd7cf26d3f5498f7c161122c7337b82
#
_cell.length_a   1.000
_cell.length_b   1.000
_cell.length_c   1.000
_cell.angle_alpha   90.00
_cell.angle_beta   90.00
_cell.angle_gamma   90.00
#
_symmetry.space_group_name_H-M   'P 1'
#
loop_
_entity.id
_entity.type
_entity.pdbx_description
1 polymer ?
#
loop_
_entity_poly.entity_id
_entity_poly.type
_entity_poly.pdbx_seq_one_letter_code
_entity_poly.pdbx_strand_id
1 'polypeptide(L)'
;MLISIDHGNKQVKTIHHAPFTSGLVCSEVRPFGGETLTYQGKYYTLTDQRIPYRRDKTEDERFFVLTLFAIAYELEAVSFYGAAPVRVQLAVGLPPAHYGAQQKRFAEYFLNRGTVSFTLHDRQYEILIDEVSCYPQSYAAAITVFQTLQSSPRALIIDIGGFTADYLLLRNGEGDLSVCDSLENGVILLYNRIKSRVAAEQDLLLDETEIDAILLGRDSGQSDAVSQIVRQQAQEFVSDLLSSLRERMLELKSGKVIFTGGGAVLLRQQIEASDKVREPVFIEDIAANVKGYQLLYQAERIGRHNGY
;
A
#
# COMPACT_ATOMS: atom_id res chain seq x y z
N MET A 1 5.01 6.27 21.27
CA MET A 1 3.78 6.43 20.44
C MET A 1 3.79 5.36 19.36
N LEU A 2 2.66 4.63 19.14
CA LEU A 2 2.54 3.70 18.02
C LEU A 2 2.21 4.47 16.75
N ILE A 3 2.95 4.21 15.68
CA ILE A 3 2.72 4.75 14.34
C ILE A 3 2.73 3.58 13.35
N SER A 4 1.64 3.41 12.62
CA SER A 4 1.51 2.38 11.62
C SER A 4 1.73 2.98 10.22
N ILE A 5 2.57 2.34 9.40
CA ILE A 5 2.95 2.87 8.08
C ILE A 5 2.92 1.74 7.05
N ASP A 6 2.15 1.92 5.99
CA ASP A 6 2.20 1.08 4.80
C ASP A 6 3.05 1.78 3.72
N HIS A 7 4.25 1.26 3.51
CA HIS A 7 5.19 1.72 2.48
C HIS A 7 4.79 1.16 1.11
N GLY A 8 3.60 1.51 0.64
CA GLY A 8 3.15 1.09 -0.70
C GLY A 8 4.03 1.67 -1.81
N ASN A 9 4.09 1.00 -2.96
CA ASN A 9 4.91 1.47 -4.09
C ASN A 9 4.27 2.64 -4.87
N LYS A 10 2.95 2.82 -4.79
CA LYS A 10 2.27 4.00 -5.35
C LYS A 10 2.18 5.11 -4.32
N GLN A 11 1.80 4.78 -3.09
CA GLN A 11 1.57 5.75 -2.01
C GLN A 11 2.00 5.16 -0.67
N VAL A 12 2.53 6.02 0.20
CA VAL A 12 2.67 5.74 1.63
C VAL A 12 1.34 6.07 2.31
N LYS A 13 0.93 5.22 3.24
CA LYS A 13 -0.33 5.39 3.99
C LYS A 13 -0.06 5.29 5.49
N THR A 14 -0.78 6.11 6.24
CA THR A 14 -0.79 6.15 7.70
C THR A 14 -2.22 6.18 8.22
N ILE A 15 -2.43 6.25 9.52
CA ILE A 15 -3.78 6.20 10.12
C ILE A 15 -4.51 7.55 10.01
N HIS A 16 -3.81 8.66 10.30
CA HIS A 16 -4.46 9.96 10.50
C HIS A 16 -4.14 10.96 9.38
N HIS A 17 -3.16 10.66 8.52
CA HIS A 17 -2.81 11.54 7.40
C HIS A 17 -3.30 10.93 6.06
N ALA A 18 -3.66 11.79 5.12
CA ALA A 18 -4.00 11.38 3.76
C ALA A 18 -2.82 10.67 3.09
N PRO A 19 -3.06 9.66 2.22
CA PRO A 19 -2.00 9.01 1.48
C PRO A 19 -1.19 10.02 0.65
N PHE A 20 0.14 9.85 0.64
CA PHE A 20 1.04 10.66 -0.17
C PHE A 20 1.90 9.78 -1.09
N THR A 21 2.38 10.34 -2.20
CA THR A 21 3.11 9.59 -3.23
C THR A 21 4.42 9.01 -2.67
N SER A 22 4.73 7.77 -3.01
CA SER A 22 6.03 7.14 -2.76
C SER A 22 7.09 7.66 -3.74
N GLY A 23 7.24 8.97 -3.77
CA GLY A 23 8.14 9.70 -4.68
C GLY A 23 8.95 10.73 -3.91
N LEU A 24 10.27 10.76 -4.13
CA LEU A 24 11.18 11.59 -3.37
C LEU A 24 12.36 12.04 -4.23
N VAL A 25 12.63 13.33 -4.22
CA VAL A 25 13.84 13.93 -4.80
C VAL A 25 14.74 14.42 -3.67
N CYS A 26 16.03 14.14 -3.77
CA CYS A 26 17.07 14.62 -2.86
C CYS A 26 17.87 15.74 -3.52
N SER A 27 18.12 16.82 -2.77
CA SER A 27 18.94 17.96 -3.20
C SER A 27 19.89 18.39 -2.07
N GLU A 28 21.05 18.94 -2.43
CA GLU A 28 21.97 19.59 -1.50
C GLU A 28 21.63 21.07 -1.29
N VAL A 29 20.76 21.62 -2.15
CA VAL A 29 20.30 23.01 -2.06
C VAL A 29 18.81 23.00 -1.73
N ARG A 30 18.39 23.92 -0.83
CA ARG A 30 16.97 24.02 -0.43
C ARG A 30 16.10 24.33 -1.67
N PRO A 31 15.11 23.48 -1.98
CA PRO A 31 14.20 23.73 -3.10
C PRO A 31 13.34 24.98 -2.89
N PHE A 32 12.90 25.57 -3.99
CA PHE A 32 12.10 26.80 -3.95
C PHE A 32 10.62 26.58 -3.59
N GLY A 33 10.17 25.35 -3.47
CA GLY A 33 8.79 25.00 -3.13
C GLY A 33 8.63 23.51 -2.92
N GLY A 34 7.39 23.10 -2.58
CA GLY A 34 7.06 21.73 -2.25
C GLY A 34 7.29 21.40 -0.78
N GLU A 35 6.72 20.30 -0.34
CA GLU A 35 6.92 19.78 1.01
C GLU A 35 8.34 19.22 1.15
N THR A 36 9.17 19.93 1.90
CA THR A 36 10.59 19.62 2.02
C THR A 36 10.96 19.25 3.45
N LEU A 37 11.52 18.07 3.59
CA LEU A 37 12.12 17.57 4.82
C LEU A 37 13.64 17.74 4.76
N THR A 38 14.24 18.23 5.85
CA THR A 38 15.69 18.32 5.98
C THR A 38 16.18 17.22 6.92
N TYR A 39 17.08 16.38 6.40
CA TYR A 39 17.69 15.27 7.15
C TYR A 39 19.14 15.09 6.73
N GLN A 40 20.04 14.97 7.72
CA GLN A 40 21.49 14.82 7.50
C GLN A 40 22.09 15.85 6.53
N GLY A 41 21.65 17.12 6.63
CA GLY A 41 22.15 18.21 5.80
C GLY A 41 21.66 18.21 4.35
N LYS A 42 20.76 17.32 3.98
CA LYS A 42 20.13 17.24 2.66
C LYS A 42 18.66 17.62 2.74
N TYR A 43 18.15 18.06 1.60
CA TYR A 43 16.74 18.42 1.42
C TYR A 43 16.03 17.33 0.60
N TYR A 44 14.91 16.87 1.12
CA TYR A 44 14.10 15.83 0.49
C TYR A 44 12.71 16.38 0.24
N THR A 45 12.29 16.38 -1.03
CA THR A 45 10.98 16.93 -1.42
C THR A 45 10.12 15.82 -1.99
N LEU A 46 8.86 15.74 -1.53
CA LEU A 46 7.88 14.83 -2.11
C LEU A 46 7.60 15.23 -3.57
N THR A 47 7.45 14.23 -4.43
CA THR A 47 7.20 14.40 -5.86
C THR A 47 6.25 13.33 -6.36
N ASP A 48 5.55 13.61 -7.48
CA ASP A 48 4.69 12.64 -8.15
C ASP A 48 5.49 11.57 -8.89
N GLN A 49 6.79 11.80 -9.10
CA GLN A 49 7.67 10.80 -9.68
C GLN A 49 8.01 9.72 -8.64
N ARG A 50 7.37 8.59 -8.75
CA ARG A 50 7.53 7.46 -7.82
C ARG A 50 8.94 6.88 -7.84
N ILE A 51 9.37 6.42 -6.68
CA ILE A 51 10.58 5.58 -6.55
C ILE A 51 10.36 4.32 -7.40
N PRO A 52 11.34 3.94 -8.26
CA PRO A 52 11.26 2.69 -9.01
C PRO A 52 11.03 1.49 -8.08
N TYR A 53 10.30 0.50 -8.56
CA TYR A 53 10.02 -0.71 -7.80
C TYR A 53 11.30 -1.33 -7.24
N ARG A 54 11.30 -1.61 -5.94
CA ARG A 54 12.36 -2.32 -5.23
C ARG A 54 11.76 -3.51 -4.50
N ARG A 55 12.28 -4.69 -4.80
CA ARG A 55 11.89 -5.93 -4.11
C ARG A 55 12.33 -5.87 -2.63
N ASP A 56 13.50 -5.32 -2.36
CA ASP A 56 14.02 -5.04 -1.03
C ASP A 56 14.13 -3.52 -0.82
N LYS A 57 13.23 -2.98 -0.01
CA LYS A 57 13.18 -1.55 0.29
C LYS A 57 14.30 -1.09 1.21
N THR A 58 14.97 -2.02 1.91
CA THR A 58 16.08 -1.69 2.83
C THR A 58 17.36 -1.26 2.11
N GLU A 59 17.43 -1.49 0.79
CA GLU A 59 18.55 -1.07 -0.06
C GLU A 59 18.46 0.40 -0.51
N ASP A 60 17.38 1.09 -0.17
CA ASP A 60 17.11 2.46 -0.62
C ASP A 60 16.71 3.36 0.55
N GLU A 61 17.60 4.29 0.90
CA GLU A 61 17.41 5.23 2.02
C GLU A 61 16.17 6.12 1.88
N ARG A 62 15.65 6.28 0.66
CA ARG A 62 14.45 7.06 0.40
C ARG A 62 13.24 6.50 1.16
N PHE A 63 13.15 5.19 1.38
CA PHE A 63 12.07 4.61 2.17
C PHE A 63 12.15 4.99 3.65
N PHE A 64 13.36 5.15 4.20
CA PHE A 64 13.51 5.69 5.54
C PHE A 64 13.08 7.15 5.61
N VAL A 65 13.46 7.97 4.62
CA VAL A 65 13.04 9.38 4.59
C VAL A 65 11.52 9.51 4.42
N LEU A 66 10.87 8.67 3.60
CA LEU A 66 9.41 8.60 3.53
C LEU A 66 8.78 8.25 4.89
N THR A 67 9.47 7.40 5.69
CA THR A 67 9.04 7.09 7.07
C THR A 67 9.14 8.33 7.97
N LEU A 68 10.16 9.18 7.81
CA LEU A 68 10.26 10.43 8.58
C LEU A 68 9.11 11.40 8.24
N PHE A 69 8.73 11.54 6.96
CA PHE A 69 7.53 12.28 6.57
C PHE A 69 6.28 11.71 7.24
N ALA A 70 6.09 10.38 7.15
CA ALA A 70 4.94 9.71 7.75
C ALA A 70 4.86 9.92 9.27
N ILE A 71 5.99 9.83 9.98
CA ILE A 71 6.06 10.08 11.42
C ILE A 71 5.70 11.54 11.74
N ALA A 72 6.26 12.50 11.01
CA ALA A 72 5.95 13.92 11.23
C ALA A 72 4.45 14.20 11.03
N TYR A 73 3.87 13.71 9.94
CA TYR A 73 2.44 13.89 9.66
C TYR A 73 1.54 13.27 10.74
N GLU A 74 1.89 12.07 11.23
CA GLU A 74 1.13 11.43 12.31
C GLU A 74 1.25 12.20 13.62
N LEU A 75 2.44 12.74 13.95
CA LEU A 75 2.64 13.58 15.14
C LEU A 75 1.87 14.89 15.03
N GLU A 76 1.83 15.49 13.85
CA GLU A 76 1.06 16.72 13.59
C GLU A 76 -0.45 16.48 13.68
N ALA A 77 -0.94 15.40 13.05
CA ALA A 77 -2.36 15.05 13.01
C ALA A 77 -2.95 14.85 14.42
N VAL A 78 -2.17 14.30 15.35
CA VAL A 78 -2.61 14.10 16.74
C VAL A 78 -2.18 15.25 17.67
N SER A 79 -1.62 16.34 17.13
CA SER A 79 -1.12 17.47 17.89
C SER A 79 -0.18 17.05 19.03
N PHE A 80 0.74 16.14 18.75
CA PHE A 80 1.66 15.61 19.76
C PHE A 80 2.77 16.63 20.08
N TYR A 81 2.86 17.02 21.35
CA TYR A 81 3.85 17.99 21.88
C TYR A 81 4.66 17.37 23.03
N GLY A 82 4.97 16.08 22.96
CA GLY A 82 5.75 15.39 23.98
C GLY A 82 7.21 15.85 24.06
N ALA A 83 7.91 15.45 25.12
CA ALA A 83 9.34 15.72 25.29
C ALA A 83 10.17 15.03 24.21
N ALA A 84 11.22 15.68 23.73
CA ALA A 84 12.20 15.10 22.81
C ALA A 84 13.25 14.24 23.56
N PRO A 85 13.73 13.14 22.98
CA PRO A 85 13.27 12.54 21.76
C PRO A 85 11.90 11.82 21.92
N VAL A 86 11.03 11.96 20.92
CA VAL A 86 9.77 11.24 20.89
C VAL A 86 10.04 9.75 20.65
N ARG A 87 9.64 8.90 21.59
CA ARG A 87 9.76 7.44 21.41
C ARG A 87 8.66 6.92 20.48
N VAL A 88 9.08 6.32 19.36
CA VAL A 88 8.21 5.82 18.31
C VAL A 88 8.30 4.30 18.23
N GLN A 89 7.14 3.66 18.24
CA GLN A 89 6.95 2.24 17.94
C GLN A 89 6.34 2.15 16.56
N LEU A 90 7.01 1.46 15.63
CA LEU A 90 6.52 1.32 14.28
C LEU A 90 5.81 -0.03 14.08
N ALA A 91 4.63 0.03 13.44
CA ALA A 91 3.99 -1.13 12.86
C ALA A 91 4.01 -0.98 11.33
N VAL A 92 4.76 -1.84 10.66
CA VAL A 92 5.01 -1.80 9.21
C VAL A 92 4.62 -3.12 8.55
N GLY A 93 4.63 -3.19 7.23
CA GLY A 93 4.26 -4.42 6.55
C GLY A 93 5.02 -4.69 5.27
N LEU A 94 5.03 -5.97 4.90
CA LEU A 94 5.60 -6.50 3.67
C LEU A 94 4.58 -7.35 2.92
N PRO A 95 4.67 -7.43 1.59
CA PRO A 95 3.91 -8.41 0.82
C PRO A 95 4.09 -9.82 1.40
N PRO A 96 3.04 -10.66 1.44
CA PRO A 96 3.12 -12.01 2.01
C PRO A 96 4.28 -12.84 1.45
N ALA A 97 4.52 -12.75 0.13
CA ALA A 97 5.60 -13.45 -0.56
C ALA A 97 7.01 -13.08 -0.05
N HIS A 98 7.17 -11.88 0.52
CA HIS A 98 8.47 -11.39 1.00
C HIS A 98 8.60 -11.44 2.52
N TYR A 99 7.48 -11.55 3.23
CA TYR A 99 7.41 -11.45 4.68
C TYR A 99 8.37 -12.42 5.38
N GLY A 100 8.30 -13.71 5.07
CA GLY A 100 9.11 -14.73 5.73
C GLY A 100 10.62 -14.46 5.62
N ALA A 101 11.09 -14.00 4.47
CA ALA A 101 12.52 -13.79 4.21
C ALA A 101 13.04 -12.42 4.67
N GLN A 102 12.20 -11.39 4.67
CA GLN A 102 12.66 -10.00 4.81
C GLN A 102 12.22 -9.32 6.10
N GLN A 103 11.25 -9.87 6.87
CA GLN A 103 10.65 -9.19 8.03
C GLN A 103 11.69 -8.70 9.05
N LYS A 104 12.70 -9.52 9.38
CA LYS A 104 13.74 -9.15 10.36
C LYS A 104 14.59 -8.01 9.86
N ARG A 105 15.11 -8.14 8.63
CA ARG A 105 15.93 -7.12 7.99
C ARG A 105 15.17 -5.80 7.82
N PHE A 106 13.87 -5.87 7.48
CA PHE A 106 13.03 -4.71 7.33
C PHE A 106 12.79 -4.01 8.68
N ALA A 107 12.60 -4.75 9.76
CA ALA A 107 12.51 -4.17 11.10
C ALA A 107 13.83 -3.54 11.55
N GLU A 108 14.96 -4.21 11.34
CA GLU A 108 16.31 -3.73 11.69
C GLU A 108 16.68 -2.45 10.90
N TYR A 109 16.19 -2.31 9.67
CA TYR A 109 16.40 -1.12 8.84
C TYR A 109 15.92 0.17 9.50
N PHE A 110 14.86 0.11 10.29
CA PHE A 110 14.34 1.26 11.06
C PHE A 110 14.94 1.36 12.46
N LEU A 111 15.19 0.23 13.13
CA LEU A 111 15.66 0.20 14.54
C LEU A 111 17.08 0.75 14.72
N ASN A 112 17.99 0.46 13.78
CA ASN A 112 19.42 0.71 13.96
C ASN A 112 19.83 2.16 13.60
N ARG A 113 19.01 3.16 13.96
CA ARG A 113 19.24 4.57 13.60
C ARG A 113 19.62 5.47 14.79
N GLY A 114 19.46 4.98 16.02
CA GLY A 114 19.61 5.83 17.20
C GLY A 114 18.60 6.96 17.24
N THR A 115 18.96 8.06 17.89
CA THR A 115 18.14 9.28 17.88
C THR A 115 18.29 9.98 16.53
N VAL A 116 17.16 10.24 15.87
CA VAL A 116 17.09 10.86 14.57
C VAL A 116 16.51 12.25 14.68
N SER A 117 17.27 13.24 14.18
CA SER A 117 16.83 14.65 14.12
C SER A 117 16.58 15.04 12.67
N PHE A 118 15.44 15.66 12.40
CA PHE A 118 15.05 16.18 11.09
C PHE A 118 14.12 17.37 11.22
N THR A 119 13.90 18.10 10.14
CA THR A 119 13.00 19.28 10.11
C THR A 119 11.98 19.11 8.99
N LEU A 120 10.70 19.38 9.28
CA LEU A 120 9.62 19.46 8.31
C LEU A 120 8.74 20.66 8.67
N HIS A 121 8.27 21.44 7.70
CA HIS A 121 7.46 22.67 7.92
C HIS A 121 8.10 23.64 8.93
N ASP A 122 9.43 23.83 8.84
CA ASP A 122 10.23 24.62 9.78
C ASP A 122 10.15 24.16 11.26
N ARG A 123 9.51 23.02 11.53
CA ARG A 123 9.45 22.36 12.82
C ARG A 123 10.55 21.32 12.93
N GLN A 124 11.31 21.37 14.01
CA GLN A 124 12.32 20.36 14.34
C GLN A 124 11.70 19.19 15.07
N TYR A 125 12.06 17.98 14.63
CA TYR A 125 11.69 16.71 15.24
C TYR A 125 12.94 16.01 15.72
N GLU A 126 12.84 15.40 16.89
CA GLU A 126 13.82 14.48 17.44
C GLU A 126 13.09 13.22 17.88
N ILE A 127 13.38 12.10 17.25
CA ILE A 127 12.70 10.83 17.48
C ILE A 127 13.68 9.72 17.82
N LEU A 128 13.18 8.72 18.52
CA LEU A 128 13.85 7.43 18.74
C LEU A 128 12.88 6.32 18.38
N ILE A 129 13.20 5.57 17.32
CA ILE A 129 12.45 4.37 16.96
C ILE A 129 12.99 3.25 17.86
N ASP A 130 12.22 2.84 18.86
CA ASP A 130 12.64 1.88 19.88
C ASP A 130 12.02 0.48 19.71
N GLU A 131 11.00 0.36 18.89
CA GLU A 131 10.37 -0.92 18.54
C GLU A 131 9.85 -0.89 17.11
N VAL A 132 9.98 -2.01 16.39
CA VAL A 132 9.41 -2.20 15.05
C VAL A 132 8.79 -3.57 14.98
N SER A 133 7.50 -3.62 14.68
CA SER A 133 6.76 -4.85 14.36
C SER A 133 6.42 -4.87 12.87
N CYS A 134 6.73 -5.99 12.21
CA CYS A 134 6.46 -6.17 10.79
C CYS A 134 5.37 -7.21 10.59
N TYR A 135 4.38 -6.93 9.74
CA TYR A 135 3.21 -7.77 9.47
C TYR A 135 3.08 -8.10 7.98
N PRO A 136 2.46 -9.24 7.62
CA PRO A 136 2.15 -9.50 6.22
C PRO A 136 0.99 -8.60 5.78
N GLN A 137 1.19 -7.85 4.70
CA GLN A 137 0.13 -7.15 3.98
C GLN A 137 -0.97 -8.13 3.58
N SER A 138 -2.08 -7.70 3.08
CA SER A 138 -3.23 -8.54 2.77
C SER A 138 -3.84 -9.24 4.01
N TYR A 139 -3.04 -9.97 4.81
CA TYR A 139 -3.50 -10.54 6.08
C TYR A 139 -3.94 -9.45 7.04
N ALA A 140 -3.12 -8.42 7.20
CA ALA A 140 -3.45 -7.27 8.04
C ALA A 140 -4.73 -6.58 7.56
N ALA A 141 -4.89 -6.36 6.25
CA ALA A 141 -6.13 -5.82 5.70
C ALA A 141 -7.33 -6.73 6.01
N ALA A 142 -7.18 -8.05 5.91
CA ALA A 142 -8.23 -9.01 6.20
C ALA A 142 -8.68 -8.98 7.66
N ILE A 143 -7.80 -8.69 8.61
CA ILE A 143 -8.14 -8.55 10.04
C ILE A 143 -9.18 -7.42 10.26
N THR A 144 -9.19 -6.39 9.45
CA THR A 144 -10.19 -5.31 9.56
C THR A 144 -11.63 -5.77 9.28
N VAL A 145 -11.79 -6.90 8.58
CA VAL A 145 -13.08 -7.54 8.26
C VAL A 145 -13.20 -8.94 8.85
N PHE A 146 -12.50 -9.21 9.94
CA PHE A 146 -12.39 -10.53 10.57
C PHE A 146 -13.73 -11.19 10.86
N GLN A 147 -14.74 -10.42 11.29
CA GLN A 147 -16.10 -10.96 11.51
C GLN A 147 -16.70 -11.60 10.26
N THR A 148 -16.40 -11.02 9.09
CA THR A 148 -16.84 -11.56 7.79
C THR A 148 -16.10 -12.87 7.44
N LEU A 149 -14.88 -13.06 7.97
CA LEU A 149 -14.03 -14.22 7.71
C LEU A 149 -14.31 -15.41 8.62
N GLN A 150 -14.74 -15.17 9.87
CA GLN A 150 -14.99 -16.25 10.86
C GLN A 150 -15.92 -17.34 10.38
N SER A 151 -16.88 -17.00 9.51
CA SER A 151 -17.86 -17.94 8.98
C SER A 151 -17.38 -18.73 7.75
N SER A 152 -16.17 -18.45 7.26
CA SER A 152 -15.65 -19.07 6.03
C SER A 152 -14.43 -19.94 6.32
N PRO A 153 -14.50 -21.26 6.09
CA PRO A 153 -13.35 -22.15 6.28
C PRO A 153 -12.20 -21.84 5.31
N ARG A 154 -12.50 -21.15 4.21
CA ARG A 154 -11.53 -20.74 3.19
C ARG A 154 -11.86 -19.34 2.68
N ALA A 155 -10.87 -18.46 2.67
CA ALA A 155 -10.95 -17.15 2.02
C ALA A 155 -9.64 -16.87 1.26
N LEU A 156 -9.75 -16.34 0.05
CA LEU A 156 -8.61 -15.88 -0.73
C LEU A 156 -8.59 -14.36 -0.67
N ILE A 157 -7.50 -13.78 -0.21
CA ILE A 157 -7.27 -12.33 -0.21
C ILE A 157 -6.46 -11.98 -1.44
N ILE A 158 -6.87 -10.95 -2.16
CA ILE A 158 -6.20 -10.41 -3.35
C ILE A 158 -6.02 -8.91 -3.13
N ASP A 159 -4.79 -8.48 -2.91
CA ASP A 159 -4.42 -7.06 -2.73
C ASP A 159 -3.88 -6.52 -4.06
N ILE A 160 -4.65 -5.69 -4.74
CA ILE A 160 -4.22 -5.07 -5.99
C ILE A 160 -3.56 -3.73 -5.67
N GLY A 161 -2.24 -3.73 -5.67
CA GLY A 161 -1.40 -2.58 -5.40
C GLY A 161 -1.00 -1.80 -6.65
N GLY A 162 0.01 -0.92 -6.50
CA GLY A 162 0.58 -0.14 -7.60
C GLY A 162 1.34 -1.01 -8.60
N PHE A 163 2.35 -1.76 -8.14
CA PHE A 163 3.20 -2.60 -8.99
C PHE A 163 2.76 -4.06 -9.00
N THR A 164 2.20 -4.55 -7.90
CA THR A 164 1.88 -5.97 -7.71
C THR A 164 0.41 -6.19 -7.40
N ALA A 165 -0.04 -7.40 -7.69
CA ALA A 165 -1.22 -8.01 -7.11
C ALA A 165 -0.76 -9.17 -6.23
N ASP A 166 -0.91 -8.99 -4.92
CA ASP A 166 -0.49 -9.96 -3.92
C ASP A 166 -1.67 -10.82 -3.51
N TYR A 167 -1.45 -12.13 -3.33
CA TYR A 167 -2.52 -13.00 -2.83
C TYR A 167 -2.05 -13.82 -1.63
N LEU A 168 -3.02 -14.13 -0.77
CA LEU A 168 -2.85 -14.99 0.40
C LEU A 168 -4.11 -15.82 0.62
N LEU A 169 -3.94 -17.14 0.80
CA LEU A 169 -5.03 -17.99 1.22
C LEU A 169 -5.17 -17.96 2.75
N LEU A 170 -6.39 -17.81 3.23
CA LEU A 170 -6.75 -18.03 4.63
C LEU A 170 -7.48 -19.36 4.79
N ARG A 171 -7.13 -20.12 5.82
CA ARG A 171 -7.83 -21.32 6.29
C ARG A 171 -8.30 -21.12 7.72
N ASN A 172 -9.60 -21.15 7.93
CA ASN A 172 -10.21 -20.89 9.25
C ASN A 172 -9.76 -19.57 9.90
N GLY A 173 -9.51 -18.54 9.07
CA GLY A 173 -9.05 -17.21 9.50
C GLY A 173 -7.54 -17.07 9.67
N GLU A 174 -6.75 -18.14 9.53
CA GLU A 174 -5.29 -18.10 9.62
C GLU A 174 -4.66 -18.05 8.24
N GLY A 175 -3.57 -17.26 8.11
CA GLY A 175 -2.82 -17.13 6.86
C GLY A 175 -2.01 -18.37 6.52
N ASP A 176 -2.30 -18.99 5.38
CA ASP A 176 -1.51 -20.09 4.82
C ASP A 176 -0.38 -19.54 3.95
N LEU A 177 0.79 -19.28 4.57
CA LEU A 177 1.95 -18.73 3.89
C LEU A 177 2.56 -19.67 2.83
N SER A 178 2.13 -20.92 2.77
CA SER A 178 2.52 -21.83 1.67
C SER A 178 1.74 -21.53 0.38
N VAL A 179 0.62 -20.80 0.49
CA VAL A 179 -0.24 -20.39 -0.63
C VAL A 179 -0.35 -18.88 -0.67
N CYS A 180 0.78 -18.23 -0.90
CA CYS A 180 0.88 -16.81 -1.16
C CYS A 180 1.92 -16.52 -2.22
N ASP A 181 1.70 -15.48 -3.02
CA ASP A 181 2.68 -15.00 -4.00
C ASP A 181 2.34 -13.55 -4.39
N SER A 182 3.21 -12.97 -5.21
CA SER A 182 3.13 -11.62 -5.72
C SER A 182 3.23 -11.66 -7.25
N LEU A 183 2.19 -11.17 -7.94
CA LEU A 183 2.16 -11.03 -9.38
C LEU A 183 2.54 -9.60 -9.76
N GLU A 184 3.35 -9.42 -10.80
CA GLU A 184 3.69 -8.09 -11.34
C GLU A 184 2.52 -7.48 -12.15
N ASN A 185 1.32 -7.57 -11.61
CA ASN A 185 0.06 -7.14 -12.22
C ASN A 185 -0.61 -6.05 -11.38
N GLY A 186 0.13 -5.00 -11.03
CA GLY A 186 -0.42 -3.83 -10.35
C GLY A 186 -0.99 -2.79 -11.33
N VAL A 187 -1.73 -1.79 -10.80
CA VAL A 187 -2.42 -0.77 -11.61
C VAL A 187 -1.50 0.09 -12.45
N ILE A 188 -0.22 0.20 -12.11
CA ILE A 188 0.76 0.96 -12.93
C ILE A 188 0.95 0.29 -14.29
N LEU A 189 0.94 -1.05 -14.36
CA LEU A 189 0.96 -1.76 -15.63
C LEU A 189 -0.28 -1.43 -16.47
N LEU A 190 -1.46 -1.39 -15.83
CA LEU A 190 -2.70 -0.99 -16.49
C LEU A 190 -2.61 0.44 -17.03
N TYR A 191 -2.16 1.40 -16.23
CA TYR A 191 -2.00 2.79 -16.70
C TYR A 191 -1.09 2.88 -17.91
N ASN A 192 0.03 2.18 -17.91
CA ASN A 192 0.97 2.18 -19.03
C ASN A 192 0.34 1.58 -20.29
N ARG A 193 -0.44 0.49 -20.18
CA ARG A 193 -1.20 -0.10 -21.31
C ARG A 193 -2.22 0.89 -21.86
N ILE A 194 -3.01 1.52 -20.98
CA ILE A 194 -4.01 2.52 -21.36
C ILE A 194 -3.37 3.71 -22.06
N LYS A 195 -2.35 4.32 -21.45
CA LYS A 195 -1.63 5.47 -22.01
C LYS A 195 -1.11 5.17 -23.42
N SER A 196 -0.45 4.02 -23.59
CA SER A 196 0.08 3.59 -24.88
C SER A 196 -1.02 3.38 -25.91
N ARG A 197 -2.14 2.79 -25.52
CA ARG A 197 -3.25 2.51 -26.43
C ARG A 197 -3.97 3.78 -26.87
N VAL A 198 -4.25 4.68 -25.93
CA VAL A 198 -4.90 5.97 -26.22
C VAL A 198 -4.00 6.85 -27.07
N ALA A 199 -2.68 6.91 -26.78
CA ALA A 199 -1.75 7.65 -27.61
C ALA A 199 -1.72 7.12 -29.08
N ALA A 200 -1.75 5.80 -29.24
CA ALA A 200 -1.72 5.17 -30.57
C ALA A 200 -3.04 5.37 -31.38
N GLU A 201 -4.21 5.35 -30.72
CA GLU A 201 -5.49 5.39 -31.40
C GLU A 201 -6.12 6.78 -31.48
N GLN A 202 -5.81 7.66 -30.52
CA GLN A 202 -6.45 8.97 -30.38
C GLN A 202 -5.47 10.14 -30.42
N ASP A 203 -4.15 9.87 -30.55
CA ASP A 203 -3.08 10.87 -30.51
C ASP A 203 -3.17 11.78 -29.28
N LEU A 204 -3.52 11.18 -28.11
CA LEU A 204 -3.78 11.88 -26.85
C LEU A 204 -2.93 11.30 -25.72
N LEU A 205 -2.38 12.19 -24.87
CA LEU A 205 -1.66 11.80 -23.65
C LEU A 205 -2.61 11.93 -22.47
N LEU A 206 -2.99 10.80 -21.88
CA LEU A 206 -3.75 10.76 -20.62
C LEU A 206 -2.84 10.75 -19.39
N ASP A 207 -3.27 11.42 -18.34
CA ASP A 207 -2.70 11.22 -17.02
C ASP A 207 -3.45 10.14 -16.20
N GLU A 208 -2.91 9.79 -15.03
CA GLU A 208 -3.52 8.76 -14.18
C GLU A 208 -4.81 9.23 -13.52
N THR A 209 -4.96 10.54 -13.28
CA THR A 209 -6.15 11.12 -12.64
C THR A 209 -7.36 11.03 -13.60
N GLU A 210 -7.13 11.30 -14.87
CA GLU A 210 -8.15 11.16 -15.93
C GLU A 210 -8.58 9.70 -16.08
N ILE A 211 -7.62 8.76 -16.09
CA ILE A 211 -7.90 7.32 -16.15
C ILE A 211 -8.71 6.89 -14.92
N ASP A 212 -8.31 7.32 -13.72
CA ASP A 212 -9.02 7.01 -12.47
C ASP A 212 -10.46 7.57 -12.52
N ALA A 213 -10.66 8.80 -13.02
CA ALA A 213 -11.98 9.40 -13.17
C ALA A 213 -12.88 8.55 -14.07
N ILE A 214 -12.38 8.10 -15.22
CA ILE A 214 -13.14 7.25 -16.14
C ILE A 214 -13.52 5.91 -15.50
N LEU A 215 -12.56 5.24 -14.82
CA LEU A 215 -12.78 3.94 -14.19
C LEU A 215 -13.74 4.02 -13.00
N LEU A 216 -13.72 5.13 -12.28
CA LEU A 216 -14.63 5.40 -11.17
C LEU A 216 -15.99 5.99 -11.61
N GLY A 217 -16.22 6.14 -12.93
CA GLY A 217 -17.46 6.71 -13.45
C GLY A 217 -17.66 8.19 -13.14
N ARG A 218 -16.57 8.93 -12.93
CA ARG A 218 -16.57 10.38 -12.71
C ARG A 218 -16.38 11.11 -14.03
N ASP A 219 -16.73 12.39 -14.05
CA ASP A 219 -16.43 13.25 -15.18
C ASP A 219 -14.90 13.40 -15.34
N SER A 220 -14.39 13.03 -16.51
CA SER A 220 -12.97 13.11 -16.86
C SER A 220 -12.68 14.19 -17.91
N GLY A 221 -13.73 14.83 -18.47
CA GLY A 221 -13.62 15.74 -19.62
C GLY A 221 -13.20 15.05 -20.93
N GLN A 222 -13.10 13.71 -20.96
CA GLN A 222 -12.63 12.95 -22.11
C GLN A 222 -13.79 12.46 -23.00
N SER A 223 -13.50 12.20 -24.28
CA SER A 223 -14.49 11.70 -25.24
C SER A 223 -14.97 10.27 -24.89
N ASP A 224 -16.14 9.90 -25.43
CA ASP A 224 -16.67 8.53 -25.28
C ASP A 224 -15.72 7.48 -25.88
N ALA A 225 -15.04 7.80 -26.99
CA ALA A 225 -14.07 6.90 -27.60
C ALA A 225 -12.88 6.61 -26.68
N VAL A 226 -12.31 7.64 -26.04
CA VAL A 226 -11.24 7.48 -25.04
C VAL A 226 -11.73 6.69 -23.85
N SER A 227 -12.91 7.03 -23.32
CA SER A 227 -13.51 6.34 -22.17
C SER A 227 -13.76 4.85 -22.45
N GLN A 228 -14.14 4.51 -23.67
CA GLN A 228 -14.34 3.12 -24.12
C GLN A 228 -13.03 2.34 -24.13
N ILE A 229 -11.95 2.93 -24.68
CA ILE A 229 -10.61 2.32 -24.67
C ILE A 229 -10.15 2.03 -23.25
N VAL A 230 -10.30 3.01 -22.35
CA VAL A 230 -9.91 2.88 -20.93
C VAL A 230 -10.65 1.71 -20.26
N ARG A 231 -11.97 1.65 -20.39
CA ARG A 231 -12.80 0.59 -19.80
C ARG A 231 -12.49 -0.78 -20.38
N GLN A 232 -12.26 -0.87 -21.71
CA GLN A 232 -11.89 -2.12 -22.37
C GLN A 232 -10.54 -2.63 -21.84
N GLN A 233 -9.52 -1.77 -21.76
CA GLN A 233 -8.20 -2.15 -21.26
C GLN A 233 -8.27 -2.59 -19.80
N ALA A 234 -9.09 -1.97 -18.97
CA ALA A 234 -9.31 -2.38 -17.60
C ALA A 234 -10.00 -3.75 -17.49
N GLN A 235 -10.99 -4.03 -18.37
CA GLN A 235 -11.65 -5.33 -18.41
C GLN A 235 -10.70 -6.45 -18.86
N GLU A 236 -9.87 -6.20 -19.87
CA GLU A 236 -8.82 -7.12 -20.33
C GLU A 236 -7.81 -7.40 -19.21
N PHE A 237 -7.34 -6.34 -18.53
CA PHE A 237 -6.40 -6.45 -17.41
C PHE A 237 -6.95 -7.32 -16.27
N VAL A 238 -8.20 -7.09 -15.85
CA VAL A 238 -8.85 -7.90 -14.81
C VAL A 238 -9.00 -9.34 -15.26
N SER A 239 -9.38 -9.57 -16.51
CA SER A 239 -9.50 -10.92 -17.08
C SER A 239 -8.17 -11.66 -17.06
N ASP A 240 -7.07 -10.99 -17.43
CA ASP A 240 -5.71 -11.54 -17.40
C ASP A 240 -5.28 -11.87 -15.97
N LEU A 241 -5.48 -10.94 -15.02
CA LEU A 241 -5.14 -11.13 -13.62
C LEU A 241 -5.86 -12.35 -13.03
N LEU A 242 -7.19 -12.42 -13.21
CA LEU A 242 -7.97 -13.53 -12.67
C LEU A 242 -7.63 -14.87 -13.34
N SER A 243 -7.25 -14.86 -14.63
CA SER A 243 -6.76 -16.06 -15.32
C SER A 243 -5.43 -16.52 -14.75
N SER A 244 -4.48 -15.58 -14.53
CA SER A 244 -3.17 -15.87 -13.93
C SER A 244 -3.29 -16.47 -12.52
N LEU A 245 -4.29 -16.03 -11.73
CA LEU A 245 -4.58 -16.63 -10.42
C LEU A 245 -5.11 -18.06 -10.55
N ARG A 246 -5.98 -18.34 -11.53
CA ARG A 246 -6.50 -19.68 -11.79
C ARG A 246 -5.42 -20.65 -12.30
N GLU A 247 -4.49 -20.17 -13.13
CA GLU A 247 -3.32 -20.96 -13.56
C GLU A 247 -2.46 -21.41 -12.37
N ARG A 248 -2.47 -20.66 -11.27
CA ARG A 248 -1.83 -21.03 -10.00
C ARG A 248 -2.71 -21.91 -9.10
N MET A 249 -3.73 -22.54 -9.68
CA MET A 249 -4.66 -23.45 -9.01
C MET A 249 -5.45 -22.77 -7.87
N LEU A 250 -5.61 -21.45 -7.93
CA LEU A 250 -6.44 -20.71 -6.98
C LEU A 250 -7.91 -20.77 -7.41
N GLU A 251 -8.74 -21.26 -6.52
CA GLU A 251 -10.18 -21.36 -6.76
C GLU A 251 -10.87 -20.04 -6.42
N LEU A 252 -11.51 -19.43 -7.41
CA LEU A 252 -12.17 -18.14 -7.32
C LEU A 252 -13.71 -18.22 -7.24
N LYS A 253 -14.28 -19.41 -7.43
CA LYS A 253 -15.74 -19.64 -7.44
C LYS A 253 -16.25 -20.32 -6.19
N SER A 254 -15.36 -20.83 -5.31
CA SER A 254 -15.74 -21.43 -4.04
C SER A 254 -15.00 -20.76 -2.87
N GLY A 255 -15.68 -20.64 -1.73
CA GLY A 255 -15.19 -19.84 -0.60
C GLY A 255 -15.37 -18.34 -0.85
N LYS A 256 -14.78 -17.52 0.02
CA LYS A 256 -14.79 -16.07 -0.12
C LYS A 256 -13.56 -15.60 -0.89
N VAL A 257 -13.76 -14.66 -1.80
CA VAL A 257 -12.67 -13.95 -2.47
C VAL A 257 -12.77 -12.48 -2.08
N ILE A 258 -11.74 -11.99 -1.39
CA ILE A 258 -11.70 -10.66 -0.81
C ILE A 258 -10.68 -9.84 -1.56
N PHE A 259 -11.13 -8.75 -2.13
CA PHE A 259 -10.29 -7.79 -2.83
C PHE A 259 -9.98 -6.59 -1.93
N THR A 260 -8.72 -6.20 -1.87
CA THR A 260 -8.23 -5.06 -1.10
C THR A 260 -7.21 -4.27 -1.91
N GLY A 261 -6.82 -3.10 -1.40
CA GLY A 261 -5.88 -2.21 -2.06
C GLY A 261 -6.54 -1.20 -3.01
N GLY A 262 -5.80 -0.15 -3.33
CA GLY A 262 -6.31 0.93 -4.19
C GLY A 262 -6.72 0.47 -5.58
N GLY A 263 -6.02 -0.53 -6.13
CA GLY A 263 -6.34 -1.12 -7.43
C GLY A 263 -7.64 -1.93 -7.40
N ALA A 264 -7.96 -2.59 -6.30
CA ALA A 264 -9.21 -3.31 -6.14
C ALA A 264 -10.42 -2.37 -6.12
N VAL A 265 -10.30 -1.22 -5.43
CA VAL A 265 -11.33 -0.17 -5.42
C VAL A 265 -11.51 0.42 -6.82
N LEU A 266 -10.40 0.72 -7.50
CA LEU A 266 -10.42 1.29 -8.86
C LEU A 266 -11.06 0.34 -9.88
N LEU A 267 -10.79 -0.96 -9.79
CA LEU A 267 -11.21 -1.99 -10.75
C LEU A 267 -12.47 -2.75 -10.30
N ARG A 268 -13.17 -2.27 -9.29
CA ARG A 268 -14.34 -2.95 -8.72
C ARG A 268 -15.37 -3.33 -9.78
N GLN A 269 -15.76 -2.40 -10.64
CA GLN A 269 -16.78 -2.64 -11.68
C GLN A 269 -16.36 -3.77 -12.63
N GLN A 270 -15.09 -3.82 -13.03
CA GLN A 270 -14.55 -4.84 -13.92
C GLN A 270 -14.46 -6.21 -13.24
N ILE A 271 -14.14 -6.23 -11.95
CA ILE A 271 -14.09 -7.47 -11.15
C ILE A 271 -15.50 -8.02 -10.95
N GLU A 272 -16.48 -7.18 -10.57
CA GLU A 272 -17.88 -7.55 -10.40
C GLU A 272 -18.53 -8.01 -11.73
N ALA A 273 -18.16 -7.38 -12.84
CA ALA A 273 -18.63 -7.77 -14.18
C ALA A 273 -17.99 -9.09 -14.69
N SER A 274 -16.95 -9.59 -14.00
CA SER A 274 -16.29 -10.83 -14.39
C SER A 274 -17.06 -12.04 -13.86
N ASP A 275 -17.30 -13.04 -14.71
CA ASP A 275 -17.89 -14.32 -14.34
C ASP A 275 -16.89 -15.29 -13.67
N LYS A 276 -15.62 -14.88 -13.55
CA LYS A 276 -14.53 -15.70 -12.98
C LYS A 276 -14.54 -15.75 -11.47
N VAL A 277 -15.15 -14.77 -10.81
CA VAL A 277 -15.27 -14.71 -9.34
C VAL A 277 -16.75 -14.78 -8.97
N ARG A 278 -17.06 -15.61 -7.96
CA ARG A 278 -18.42 -15.69 -7.41
C ARG A 278 -18.49 -14.85 -6.14
N GLU A 279 -19.34 -13.86 -6.07
CA GLU A 279 -19.58 -13.03 -4.88
C GLU A 279 -18.28 -12.37 -4.33
N PRO A 280 -17.61 -11.50 -5.11
CA PRO A 280 -16.43 -10.80 -4.61
C PRO A 280 -16.78 -9.87 -3.44
N VAL A 281 -15.94 -9.88 -2.41
CA VAL A 281 -16.02 -8.98 -1.26
C VAL A 281 -14.94 -7.92 -1.41
N PHE A 282 -15.27 -6.65 -1.17
CA PHE A 282 -14.29 -5.56 -1.27
C PHE A 282 -14.04 -4.92 0.07
N ILE A 283 -12.76 -4.72 0.40
CA ILE A 283 -12.32 -3.83 1.47
C ILE A 283 -12.07 -2.48 0.81
N GLU A 284 -13.02 -1.55 0.96
CA GLU A 284 -12.96 -0.25 0.30
C GLU A 284 -11.95 0.71 0.94
N ASP A 285 -11.59 0.44 2.18
CA ASP A 285 -10.62 1.25 2.91
C ASP A 285 -9.22 1.00 2.38
N ILE A 286 -8.67 1.96 1.64
CA ILE A 286 -7.31 1.90 1.10
C ILE A 286 -6.23 1.89 2.20
N ALA A 287 -6.57 2.25 3.43
CA ALA A 287 -5.72 2.20 4.61
C ALA A 287 -5.91 0.89 5.42
N ALA A 288 -6.60 -0.13 4.88
CA ALA A 288 -6.89 -1.37 5.59
C ALA A 288 -5.63 -2.08 6.11
N ASN A 289 -4.54 -2.13 5.32
CA ASN A 289 -3.26 -2.70 5.77
C ASN A 289 -2.74 -1.97 7.02
N VAL A 290 -2.67 -0.64 6.99
CA VAL A 290 -2.20 0.20 8.10
C VAL A 290 -3.04 0.00 9.37
N LYS A 291 -4.37 -0.02 9.22
CA LYS A 291 -5.29 -0.29 10.34
C LYS A 291 -5.11 -1.70 10.87
N GLY A 292 -4.91 -2.66 9.99
CA GLY A 292 -4.61 -4.04 10.35
C GLY A 292 -3.31 -4.18 11.12
N TYR A 293 -2.23 -3.47 10.74
CA TYR A 293 -0.97 -3.46 11.50
C TYR A 293 -1.19 -2.97 12.92
N GLN A 294 -1.97 -1.89 13.10
CA GLN A 294 -2.29 -1.36 14.42
C GLN A 294 -3.05 -2.39 15.28
N LEU A 295 -4.06 -3.04 14.68
CA LEU A 295 -4.85 -4.05 15.39
C LEU A 295 -4.02 -5.25 15.80
N LEU A 296 -3.16 -5.75 14.91
CA LEU A 296 -2.26 -6.88 15.18
C LEU A 296 -1.26 -6.52 16.28
N TYR A 297 -0.64 -5.35 16.21
CA TYR A 297 0.28 -4.87 17.24
C TYR A 297 -0.40 -4.80 18.62
N GLN A 298 -1.62 -4.24 18.67
CA GLN A 298 -2.39 -4.13 19.92
C GLN A 298 -2.75 -5.52 20.47
N ALA A 299 -3.17 -6.44 19.62
CA ALA A 299 -3.52 -7.81 20.02
C ALA A 299 -2.30 -8.56 20.60
N GLU A 300 -1.13 -8.44 19.99
CA GLU A 300 0.12 -9.02 20.50
C GLU A 300 0.49 -8.47 21.89
N ARG A 301 0.28 -7.19 22.13
CA ARG A 301 0.55 -6.55 23.43
C ARG A 301 -0.39 -7.05 24.52
N ILE A 302 -1.67 -7.19 24.21
CA ILE A 302 -2.65 -7.75 25.15
C ILE A 302 -2.30 -9.20 25.47
N GLY A 303 -1.92 -10.01 24.48
CA GLY A 303 -1.48 -11.39 24.66
C GLY A 303 -0.26 -11.51 25.58
N ARG A 304 0.77 -10.67 25.37
CA ARG A 304 1.97 -10.63 26.24
C ARG A 304 1.67 -10.24 27.68
N HIS A 305 0.68 -9.37 27.92
CA HIS A 305 0.28 -8.97 29.29
C HIS A 305 -0.53 -10.06 30.00
N ASN A 306 -1.24 -10.90 29.25
CA ASN A 306 -2.08 -11.97 29.80
C ASN A 306 -1.34 -13.32 29.96
N GLY A 307 -0.04 -13.39 29.66
CA GLY A 307 0.81 -14.55 29.94
C GLY A 307 0.61 -15.76 29.06
N TYR A 308 0.18 -15.55 27.80
CA TYR A 308 0.15 -16.57 26.74
C TYR A 308 1.36 -16.42 25.80
#